data_2ed29457e1b328247451d0cbb79a3f75
#
_entry.id   2ed29457e1b328247451d0cbb79a3f75
#
_cell.length_a   1.000
_cell.length_b   1.000
_cell.length_c   1.000
_cell.angle_alpha   90.00
_cell.angle_beta   90.00
_cell.angle_gamma   90.00
#
_symmetry.space_group_name_H-M   'P 1'
#
loop_
_entity.id
_entity.type
_entity.pdbx_description
1 polymer ?
#
loop_
_entity_poly.entity_id
_entity_poly.type
_entity_poly.pdbx_seq_one_letter_code
_entity_poly.pdbx_strand_id
1 'polypeptide(L)'
;MFKHEKMLFHPVEVERPNPQYAVLLQEQLGGGNGELKAAMQYMSQSFRIKDPEIKDLFLDIAAEELGHLEMIAQTINLLNGHDVDASKVQAGEIQTHVQMGLNPGLINASGYSWTGDYVTVTGDLCA
;
A
#
# COMPACT_ATOMS: atom_id res chain seq x y z
N MET A 1 -1.00 -0.29 20.57
CA MET A 1 -2.37 0.01 20.12
C MET A 1 -2.32 0.77 18.80
N PHE A 2 -3.10 0.34 17.85
CA PHE A 2 -3.19 1.03 16.57
C PHE A 2 -4.23 2.13 16.62
N LYS A 3 -3.89 3.28 16.05
CA LYS A 3 -4.81 4.40 15.89
C LYS A 3 -4.81 4.83 14.44
N HIS A 4 -5.99 5.17 13.93
CA HIS A 4 -6.15 5.76 12.60
C HIS A 4 -6.56 7.22 12.76
N GLU A 5 -5.78 8.11 12.17
CA GLU A 5 -6.12 9.53 12.05
C GLU A 5 -6.98 9.73 10.81
N LYS A 6 -7.97 10.60 10.90
CA LYS A 6 -8.92 10.84 9.81
C LYS A 6 -8.34 11.79 8.74
N MET A 7 -7.05 11.69 8.48
CA MET A 7 -6.36 12.51 7.50
C MET A 7 -5.15 11.77 6.95
N LEU A 8 -4.81 12.02 5.71
CA LEU A 8 -3.58 11.54 5.10
C LEU A 8 -2.39 12.34 5.61
N PHE A 9 -1.17 11.80 5.54
CA PHE A 9 0.04 12.55 5.85
C PHE A 9 0.16 13.81 5.00
N HIS A 10 -0.21 13.70 3.71
CA HIS A 10 -0.22 14.80 2.77
C HIS A 10 -1.50 14.71 1.93
N PRO A 11 -2.07 15.84 1.50
CA PRO A 11 -3.18 15.82 0.55
C PRO A 11 -2.78 15.09 -0.74
N VAL A 12 -3.71 14.31 -1.26
CA VAL A 12 -3.52 13.56 -2.52
C VAL A 12 -4.48 14.12 -3.55
N GLU A 13 -3.95 14.61 -4.66
CA GLU A 13 -4.72 15.17 -5.76
C GLU A 13 -4.18 14.67 -7.10
N VAL A 14 -5.05 14.48 -8.07
CA VAL A 14 -4.68 14.21 -9.47
C VAL A 14 -5.44 15.18 -10.36
N GLU A 15 -4.78 15.66 -11.42
CA GLU A 15 -5.42 16.60 -12.35
C GLU A 15 -6.59 15.97 -13.08
N ARG A 16 -6.46 14.69 -13.44
CA ARG A 16 -7.48 13.94 -14.19
C ARG A 16 -7.22 12.45 -14.03
N PRO A 17 -8.24 11.62 -14.23
CA PRO A 17 -8.06 10.18 -14.24
C PRO A 17 -7.05 9.73 -15.28
N ASN A 18 -6.24 8.75 -14.91
CA ASN A 18 -5.29 8.07 -15.79
C ASN A 18 -5.13 6.62 -15.35
N PRO A 19 -5.97 5.69 -15.86
CA PRO A 19 -5.94 4.29 -15.45
C PRO A 19 -4.60 3.60 -15.68
N GLN A 20 -3.83 4.02 -16.68
CA GLN A 20 -2.51 3.44 -16.93
C GLN A 20 -1.54 3.75 -15.79
N TYR A 21 -1.56 4.95 -15.27
CA TYR A 21 -0.76 5.31 -14.10
C TYR A 21 -1.25 4.59 -12.84
N ALA A 22 -2.55 4.38 -12.72
CA ALA A 22 -3.10 3.60 -11.61
C ALA A 22 -2.53 2.18 -11.60
N VAL A 23 -2.45 1.53 -12.76
CA VAL A 23 -1.86 0.20 -12.89
C VAL A 23 -0.38 0.20 -12.48
N LEU A 24 0.39 1.19 -12.92
CA LEU A 24 1.80 1.31 -12.53
C LEU A 24 1.97 1.50 -11.03
N LEU A 25 1.10 2.29 -10.41
CA LEU A 25 1.15 2.52 -8.95
C LEU A 25 0.78 1.28 -8.14
N GLN A 26 0.12 0.30 -8.73
CA GLN A 26 -0.13 -0.97 -8.04
C GLN A 26 1.16 -1.65 -7.60
N GLU A 27 2.27 -1.45 -8.31
CA GLU A 27 3.58 -1.96 -7.89
C GLU A 27 4.00 -1.39 -6.53
N GLN A 28 3.69 -0.13 -6.25
CA GLN A 28 3.99 0.49 -4.96
C GLN A 28 3.01 0.05 -3.87
N LEU A 29 1.83 -0.40 -4.23
CA LEU A 29 0.84 -0.88 -3.26
C LEU A 29 1.07 -2.34 -2.88
N GLY A 30 1.05 -3.22 -3.86
CA GLY A 30 1.05 -4.67 -3.66
C GLY A 30 2.26 -5.39 -4.24
N GLY A 31 3.26 -4.69 -4.72
CA GLY A 31 4.48 -5.30 -5.23
C GLY A 31 5.44 -5.74 -4.14
N GLY A 32 6.43 -6.53 -4.54
CA GLY A 32 7.41 -7.11 -3.62
C GLY A 32 8.36 -6.11 -2.97
N ASN A 33 8.39 -4.88 -3.46
CA ASN A 33 9.16 -3.77 -2.89
C ASN A 33 8.28 -2.56 -2.61
N GLY A 34 6.97 -2.76 -2.53
CA GLY A 34 6.03 -1.68 -2.24
C GLY A 34 5.84 -1.40 -0.76
N GLU A 35 4.93 -0.48 -0.47
CA GLU A 35 4.71 0.04 0.89
C GLU A 35 4.17 -1.02 1.84
N LEU A 36 3.32 -1.93 1.35
CA LEU A 36 2.82 -3.02 2.20
C LEU A 36 3.95 -3.95 2.62
N LYS A 37 4.83 -4.32 1.69
CA LYS A 37 6.01 -5.14 2.01
C LYS A 37 6.90 -4.43 3.02
N ALA A 38 7.18 -3.16 2.81
CA ALA A 38 8.01 -2.37 3.72
C ALA A 38 7.41 -2.33 5.12
N ALA A 39 6.12 -2.01 5.24
CA ALA A 39 5.43 -1.97 6.53
C ALA A 39 5.53 -3.31 7.27
N MET A 40 5.23 -4.40 6.59
CA MET A 40 5.25 -5.73 7.19
C MET A 40 6.68 -6.18 7.52
N GLN A 41 7.66 -5.83 6.69
CA GLN A 41 9.05 -6.16 6.93
C GLN A 41 9.58 -5.48 8.21
N TYR A 42 9.38 -4.18 8.36
CA TYR A 42 9.80 -3.46 9.55
C TYR A 42 9.08 -3.95 10.80
N MET A 43 7.78 -4.19 10.70
CA MET A 43 7.00 -4.71 11.82
C MET A 43 7.49 -6.11 12.24
N SER A 44 7.66 -7.01 11.28
CA SER A 44 8.12 -8.37 11.55
C SER A 44 9.50 -8.40 12.21
N GLN A 45 10.43 -7.60 11.70
CA GLN A 45 11.77 -7.51 12.28
C GLN A 45 11.76 -6.93 13.69
N SER A 46 10.86 -6.00 13.98
CA SER A 46 10.78 -5.36 15.29
C SER A 46 10.58 -6.35 16.44
N PHE A 47 9.90 -7.46 16.17
CA PHE A 47 9.58 -8.45 17.21
C PHE A 47 10.82 -9.13 17.79
N ARG A 48 11.94 -9.15 17.06
CA ARG A 48 13.17 -9.77 17.51
C ARG A 48 14.21 -8.78 18.05
N ILE A 49 13.96 -7.50 17.91
CA ILE A 49 14.89 -6.47 18.36
C ILE A 49 14.79 -6.36 19.88
N LYS A 50 15.94 -6.51 20.55
CA LYS A 50 16.00 -6.44 22.02
C LYS A 50 16.18 -5.01 22.52
N ASP A 51 16.86 -4.17 21.75
CA ASP A 51 17.05 -2.77 22.08
C ASP A 51 15.74 -2.00 21.91
N PRO A 52 15.18 -1.42 22.97
CA PRO A 52 13.88 -0.78 22.89
C PRO A 52 13.86 0.45 21.97
N GLU A 53 14.96 1.20 21.87
CA GLU A 53 15.01 2.37 20.97
C GLU A 53 15.00 1.94 19.51
N ILE A 54 15.74 0.91 19.16
CA ILE A 54 15.77 0.38 17.80
C ILE A 54 14.44 -0.27 17.46
N LYS A 55 13.85 -1.00 18.39
CA LYS A 55 12.52 -1.58 18.20
C LYS A 55 11.48 -0.50 17.92
N ASP A 56 11.48 0.56 18.71
CA ASP A 56 10.55 1.68 18.51
C ASP A 56 10.75 2.33 17.16
N LEU A 57 12.01 2.51 16.73
CA LEU A 57 12.31 3.05 15.41
C LEU A 57 11.70 2.19 14.29
N PHE A 58 11.84 0.88 14.36
CA PHE A 58 11.27 -0.02 13.35
C PHE A 58 9.75 0.03 13.33
N LEU A 59 9.12 0.12 14.50
CA LEU A 59 7.66 0.25 14.59
C LEU A 59 7.18 1.61 14.07
N ASP A 60 7.94 2.68 14.32
CA ASP A 60 7.62 4.01 13.78
C ASP A 60 7.70 4.00 12.26
N ILE A 61 8.72 3.37 11.69
CA ILE A 61 8.84 3.24 10.24
C ILE A 61 7.70 2.41 9.67
N ALA A 62 7.36 1.29 10.32
CA ALA A 62 6.23 0.48 9.88
C ALA A 62 4.92 1.29 9.83
N ALA A 63 4.69 2.13 10.84
CA ALA A 63 3.52 3.01 10.88
C ALA A 63 3.55 4.04 9.75
N GLU A 64 4.72 4.64 9.45
CA GLU A 64 4.87 5.56 8.32
C GLU A 64 4.57 4.88 6.99
N GLU A 65 5.06 3.66 6.80
CA GLU A 65 4.80 2.91 5.57
C GLU A 65 3.31 2.61 5.37
N LEU A 66 2.58 2.37 6.45
CA LEU A 66 1.12 2.24 6.37
C LEU A 66 0.45 3.55 5.96
N GLY A 67 0.98 4.68 6.41
CA GLY A 67 0.51 6.00 5.96
C GLY A 67 0.80 6.24 4.48
N HIS A 68 1.98 5.83 4.00
CA HIS A 68 2.31 5.88 2.57
C HIS A 68 1.39 4.98 1.76
N LEU A 69 1.10 3.78 2.27
CA LEU A 69 0.16 2.85 1.65
C LEU A 69 -1.22 3.50 1.44
N GLU A 70 -1.71 4.19 2.46
CA GLU A 70 -2.99 4.90 2.40
C GLU A 70 -2.99 5.96 1.29
N MET A 71 -1.93 6.76 1.19
CA MET A 71 -1.81 7.78 0.15
C MET A 71 -1.75 7.17 -1.25
N ILE A 72 -1.02 6.09 -1.43
CA ILE A 72 -0.93 5.40 -2.72
C ILE A 72 -2.27 4.81 -3.11
N ALA A 73 -2.96 4.17 -2.18
CA ALA A 73 -4.28 3.60 -2.44
C ALA A 73 -5.28 4.69 -2.85
N GLN A 74 -5.26 5.83 -2.18
CA GLN A 74 -6.12 6.95 -2.52
C GLN A 74 -5.77 7.52 -3.91
N THR A 75 -4.48 7.62 -4.23
CA THR A 75 -4.04 8.08 -5.54
C THR A 75 -4.52 7.14 -6.65
N ILE A 76 -4.43 5.84 -6.45
CA ILE A 76 -4.94 4.84 -7.40
C ILE A 76 -6.44 5.04 -7.64
N ASN A 77 -7.21 5.24 -6.57
CA ASN A 77 -8.64 5.51 -6.70
C ASN A 77 -8.92 6.73 -7.56
N LEU A 78 -8.22 7.83 -7.30
CA LEU A 78 -8.41 9.07 -8.05
C LEU A 78 -7.98 8.91 -9.51
N LEU A 79 -6.89 8.21 -9.77
CA LEU A 79 -6.42 7.94 -11.13
C LEU A 79 -7.40 7.06 -11.91
N ASN A 80 -8.12 6.18 -11.23
CA ASN A 80 -9.18 5.38 -11.85
C ASN A 80 -10.50 6.15 -12.03
N GLY A 81 -10.57 7.37 -11.54
CA GLY A 81 -11.77 8.19 -11.61
C GLY A 81 -12.80 7.86 -10.53
N HIS A 82 -12.40 7.13 -9.49
CA HIS A 82 -13.28 6.80 -8.37
C HIS A 82 -13.12 7.84 -7.27
N ASP A 83 -14.23 8.46 -6.90
CA ASP A 83 -14.28 9.35 -5.74
C ASP A 83 -14.75 8.56 -4.53
N VAL A 84 -15.16 7.56 -4.34
CA VAL A 84 -15.74 6.70 -3.29
C VAL A 84 -17.14 6.22 -3.67
N ASP A 85 -17.64 6.60 -4.82
CA ASP A 85 -18.96 6.18 -5.25
C ASP A 85 -18.86 4.91 -6.11
N ALA A 86 -19.09 3.79 -5.47
CA ALA A 86 -19.03 2.48 -6.11
C ALA A 86 -20.01 2.34 -7.29
N SER A 87 -21.08 3.15 -7.32
CA SER A 87 -22.07 3.07 -8.40
C SER A 87 -21.54 3.57 -9.74
N LYS A 88 -20.43 4.31 -9.73
CA LYS A 88 -19.79 4.85 -10.95
C LYS A 88 -18.79 3.89 -11.57
N VAL A 89 -18.56 2.75 -10.96
CA VAL A 89 -17.62 1.76 -11.50
C VAL A 89 -18.19 1.18 -12.79
N GLN A 90 -17.43 1.32 -13.88
CA GLN A 90 -17.83 0.72 -15.15
C GLN A 90 -17.29 -0.70 -15.26
N ALA A 91 -18.19 -1.65 -15.34
CA ALA A 91 -17.84 -3.04 -15.57
C ALA A 91 -17.32 -3.23 -17.00
N GLY A 92 -16.24 -3.98 -17.17
CA GLY A 92 -15.76 -4.40 -18.48
C GLY A 92 -14.34 -3.97 -18.84
N GLU A 93 -13.75 -3.02 -18.15
CA GLU A 93 -12.34 -2.68 -18.35
C GLU A 93 -11.44 -3.56 -17.49
N ILE A 94 -10.37 -4.08 -18.09
CA ILE A 94 -9.45 -4.99 -17.41
C ILE A 94 -8.86 -4.33 -16.17
N GLN A 95 -8.43 -3.08 -16.27
CA GLN A 95 -7.86 -2.33 -15.14
C GLN A 95 -8.86 -2.19 -14.00
N THR A 96 -10.10 -1.84 -14.34
CA THR A 96 -11.17 -1.73 -13.36
C THR A 96 -11.47 -3.07 -12.72
N HIS A 97 -11.50 -4.12 -13.51
CA HIS A 97 -11.75 -5.48 -13.02
C HIS A 97 -10.64 -5.96 -12.09
N VAL A 98 -9.38 -5.80 -12.49
CA VAL A 98 -8.21 -6.19 -11.71
C VAL A 98 -8.16 -5.44 -10.37
N GLN A 99 -8.52 -4.18 -10.37
CA GLN A 99 -8.53 -3.34 -9.18
C GLN A 99 -9.87 -3.41 -8.43
N MET A 100 -10.72 -4.33 -8.81
CA MET A 100 -12.05 -4.54 -8.23
C MET A 100 -13.02 -3.38 -8.47
N GLY A 101 -12.60 -2.31 -9.13
CA GLY A 101 -13.40 -1.13 -9.39
C GLY A 101 -13.92 -0.38 -8.17
N LEU A 102 -13.81 -0.96 -7.00
CA LEU A 102 -14.27 -0.41 -5.73
C LEU A 102 -13.13 -0.03 -4.82
N ASN A 103 -12.09 -0.85 -4.78
CA ASN A 103 -10.94 -0.65 -3.93
C ASN A 103 -9.65 -0.90 -4.70
N PRO A 104 -8.55 -0.21 -4.37
CA PRO A 104 -7.23 -0.62 -4.83
C PRO A 104 -6.94 -2.04 -4.36
N GLY A 105 -6.54 -2.91 -5.26
CA GLY A 105 -6.20 -4.29 -4.92
C GLY A 105 -4.79 -4.38 -4.31
N LEU A 106 -4.58 -5.38 -3.47
CA LEU A 106 -3.23 -5.70 -2.96
C LEU A 106 -2.51 -6.56 -3.98
N ILE A 107 -2.25 -5.98 -5.14
CA ILE A 107 -1.63 -6.62 -6.29
C ILE A 107 -0.49 -5.75 -6.80
N ASN A 108 0.43 -6.38 -7.56
CA ASN A 108 1.46 -5.62 -8.27
C ASN A 108 0.95 -5.09 -9.62
N ALA A 109 1.80 -4.40 -10.36
CA ALA A 109 1.44 -3.82 -11.66
C ALA A 109 1.08 -4.88 -12.72
N SER A 110 1.47 -6.13 -12.52
CA SER A 110 1.13 -7.26 -13.41
C SER A 110 -0.13 -8.01 -12.96
N GLY A 111 -0.77 -7.58 -11.89
CA GLY A 111 -2.00 -8.19 -11.38
C GLY A 111 -1.80 -9.37 -10.44
N TYR A 112 -0.56 -9.70 -10.05
CA TYR A 112 -0.30 -10.78 -9.10
C TYR A 112 -0.55 -10.31 -7.67
N SER A 113 -1.20 -11.16 -6.90
CA SER A 113 -1.52 -10.89 -5.50
C SER A 113 -0.26 -10.73 -4.65
N TRP A 114 -0.31 -9.79 -3.70
CA TRP A 114 0.73 -9.67 -2.68
C TRP A 114 0.80 -10.97 -1.87
N THR A 115 2.01 -11.35 -1.48
CA THR A 115 2.24 -12.57 -0.69
C THR A 115 3.16 -12.29 0.50
N GLY A 116 2.89 -12.96 1.60
CA GLY A 116 3.76 -12.92 2.79
C GLY A 116 5.19 -13.39 2.53
N ASP A 117 5.41 -14.14 1.43
CA ASP A 117 6.75 -14.58 1.04
C ASP A 117 7.69 -13.42 0.69
N TYR A 118 7.17 -12.24 0.42
CA TYR A 118 8.00 -11.04 0.23
C TYR A 118 8.70 -10.61 1.53
N VAL A 119 8.17 -10.99 2.68
CA VAL A 119 8.69 -10.56 3.97
C VAL A 119 9.77 -11.53 4.44
N THR A 120 10.98 -11.03 4.67
CA THR A 120 12.10 -11.82 5.17
C THR A 120 11.98 -11.99 6.69
N VAL A 121 11.93 -13.23 7.16
CA VAL A 121 11.69 -13.55 8.58
C VAL A 121 12.93 -14.23 9.20
N THR A 122 14.07 -13.60 9.09
CA THR A 122 15.34 -14.16 9.59
C THR A 122 15.76 -13.64 10.97
N GLY A 123 15.24 -12.51 11.40
CA GLY A 123 15.70 -11.81 12.60
C GLY A 123 17.00 -11.04 12.39
N ASP A 124 17.54 -11.01 11.18
CA ASP A 124 18.69 -10.20 10.81
C ASP A 124 18.21 -8.79 10.45
N LEU A 125 18.77 -7.79 11.14
CA LEU A 125 18.39 -6.39 10.91
C LEU A 125 18.81 -5.88 9.52
N CYS A 126 19.76 -6.56 8.87
CA CYS A 126 20.23 -6.20 7.54
C CYS A 126 19.50 -6.95 6.41
N ALA A 127 18.58 -7.79 6.75
CA ALA A 127 17.86 -8.60 5.77
C ALA A 127 16.82 -7.79 4.96
#